data_f61f66d1d08ea4edb233117278d7ec04
#
_entry.id   f61f66d1d08ea4edb233117278d7ec04
#
_cell.length_a   1.000
_cell.length_b   1.000
_cell.length_c   1.000
_cell.angle_alpha   90.00
_cell.angle_beta   90.00
_cell.angle_gamma   90.00
#
_symmetry.space_group_name_H-M   'P 1'
#
loop_
_entity.id
_entity.type
_entity.pdbx_description
1 polymer ?
#
loop_
_entity_poly.entity_id
_entity_poly.type
_entity_poly.pdbx_seq_one_letter_code
_entity_poly.pdbx_strand_id
1 'polypeptide(L)'
;MEVTKIAEIEEKSTEAAVDFESVVAEDTEDVGPGQHLFGEPLEMYLLREPKLAVAFSGGCDSALLLAAAKLAGCEVHAYLVKTAFQPDFELDDARAVAAALDVPLTVVEADVLAQEAICANPADRCYLCKRFIFGEVRRAAAADGFMVIVDGTNATDDPERRPGFKALAEAGVVSPLRRAGMTKANVRHVLASLEERFGLSSGALMSAKPSFPCLAVYVPQGESITEASLR
;
A
#
# COMPACT_ATOMS: atom_id res chain seq x y z
N MET A 1 -12.20 18.05 25.62
CA MET A 1 -10.87 17.44 25.79
C MET A 1 -10.32 16.81 24.51
N GLU A 2 -11.14 16.44 23.52
CA GLU A 2 -10.70 15.91 22.21
C GLU A 2 -10.21 16.96 21.22
N VAL A 3 -10.83 18.14 21.20
CA VAL A 3 -10.48 19.24 20.28
C VAL A 3 -9.07 19.81 20.52
N THR A 4 -8.57 19.74 21.76
CA THR A 4 -7.23 20.22 22.11
C THR A 4 -6.12 19.32 21.59
N LYS A 5 -6.38 18.01 21.44
CA LYS A 5 -5.41 17.06 20.91
C LYS A 5 -5.21 17.16 19.40
N ILE A 6 -6.25 17.51 18.67
CA ILE A 6 -6.18 17.71 17.22
C ILE A 6 -5.36 18.96 16.89
N ALA A 7 -5.55 20.06 17.64
CA ALA A 7 -4.77 21.28 17.45
C ALA A 7 -3.27 21.07 17.77
N GLU A 8 -2.92 20.26 18.77
CA GLU A 8 -1.51 19.92 19.09
C GLU A 8 -0.86 19.04 18.01
N ILE A 9 -1.64 18.24 17.26
CA ILE A 9 -1.13 17.46 16.15
C ILE A 9 -0.92 18.35 14.91
N GLU A 10 -1.79 19.31 14.66
CA GLU A 10 -1.65 20.27 13.56
C GLU A 10 -0.47 21.24 13.79
N GLU A 11 -0.26 21.69 15.03
CA GLU A 11 0.85 22.59 15.39
C GLU A 11 2.23 21.89 15.30
N LYS A 12 2.31 20.58 15.62
CA LYS A 12 3.52 19.78 15.42
C LYS A 12 3.81 19.41 13.97
N SER A 13 2.80 19.42 13.09
CA SER A 13 2.97 19.14 11.66
C SER A 13 3.64 20.27 10.90
N THR A 14 3.55 21.52 11.40
CA THR A 14 4.11 22.72 10.75
C THR A 14 5.59 22.97 11.12
N GLU A 15 6.12 22.37 12.18
CA GLU A 15 7.47 22.67 12.68
C GLU A 15 8.57 21.67 12.32
N ALA A 16 8.25 20.55 11.70
CA ALA A 16 9.27 19.58 11.30
C ALA A 16 8.96 18.99 9.92
N ALA A 17 9.54 19.56 8.90
CA ALA A 17 9.75 18.83 7.65
C ALA A 17 10.40 17.48 8.02
N VAL A 18 9.78 16.38 7.63
CA VAL A 18 10.34 15.06 7.86
C VAL A 18 11.58 14.97 7.00
N ASP A 19 12.74 14.97 7.61
CA ASP A 19 13.94 14.59 6.92
C ASP A 19 13.92 13.07 6.73
N PHE A 20 13.21 12.64 5.67
CA PHE A 20 13.18 11.24 5.26
C PHE A 20 14.57 10.75 4.86
N GLU A 21 15.45 11.64 4.42
CA GLU A 21 16.83 11.30 4.09
C GLU A 21 17.62 10.87 5.34
N SER A 22 17.41 11.52 6.48
CA SER A 22 18.11 11.13 7.71
C SER A 22 17.67 9.78 8.26
N VAL A 23 16.39 9.43 8.12
CA VAL A 23 15.84 8.12 8.58
C VAL A 23 16.25 6.99 7.64
N VAL A 24 16.45 7.26 6.35
CA VAL A 24 16.89 6.26 5.35
C VAL A 24 18.42 6.16 5.29
N ALA A 25 19.16 7.23 5.64
CA ALA A 25 20.62 7.27 5.53
C ALA A 25 21.35 6.43 6.60
N GLU A 26 20.75 6.16 7.76
CA GLU A 26 21.40 5.37 8.81
C GLU A 26 21.59 3.89 8.44
N ASP A 27 20.82 3.35 7.47
CA ASP A 27 20.93 1.94 7.02
C ASP A 27 21.60 1.76 5.65
N THR A 28 22.20 2.82 5.06
CA THR A 28 22.79 2.75 3.71
C THR A 28 24.29 2.49 3.67
N GLU A 29 24.90 1.97 4.72
CA GLU A 29 26.36 1.70 4.77
C GLU A 29 26.85 0.67 3.72
N ASP A 30 25.96 0.02 2.96
CA ASP A 30 26.34 -1.02 1.97
C ASP A 30 25.86 -0.76 0.53
N VAL A 31 25.46 0.48 0.18
CA VAL A 31 25.13 0.83 -1.20
C VAL A 31 26.16 1.83 -1.70
N GLY A 32 27.11 1.31 -2.48
CA GLY A 32 28.21 2.12 -3.06
C GLY A 32 27.70 3.33 -3.85
N PRO A 33 28.54 4.41 -3.95
CA PRO A 33 28.17 5.65 -4.64
C PRO A 33 27.93 5.38 -6.11
N GLY A 34 26.68 5.42 -6.57
CA GLY A 34 26.29 5.27 -7.97
C GLY A 34 25.00 4.49 -8.25
N GLN A 35 24.33 3.94 -7.26
CA GLN A 35 23.08 3.20 -7.46
C GLN A 35 21.81 4.00 -7.14
N HIS A 36 21.72 5.25 -7.54
CA HIS A 36 20.43 5.93 -7.72
C HIS A 36 19.74 5.41 -9.00
N LEU A 37 19.57 4.09 -9.11
CA LEU A 37 18.94 3.44 -10.28
C LEU A 37 17.41 3.60 -10.31
N PHE A 38 16.81 4.17 -9.25
CA PHE A 38 15.37 4.42 -9.14
C PHE A 38 15.05 5.80 -8.56
N GLY A 39 15.58 6.76 -9.07
CA GLY A 39 15.38 8.15 -9.39
C GLY A 39 14.80 9.11 -8.38
N GLU A 40 13.73 9.01 -7.73
CA GLU A 40 13.09 10.11 -7.00
C GLU A 40 12.82 9.72 -5.55
N PRO A 41 13.33 10.48 -4.55
CA PRO A 41 12.97 10.28 -3.14
C PRO A 41 11.45 10.28 -2.95
N LEU A 42 10.94 9.43 -2.06
CA LEU A 42 9.50 9.29 -1.81
C LEU A 42 8.86 10.65 -1.48
N GLU A 43 9.53 11.45 -0.66
CA GLU A 43 9.08 12.79 -0.27
C GLU A 43 8.88 13.71 -1.48
N MET A 44 9.84 13.74 -2.41
CA MET A 44 9.75 14.57 -3.62
C MET A 44 8.57 14.16 -4.50
N TYR A 45 8.31 12.85 -4.60
CA TYR A 45 7.13 12.36 -5.30
C TYR A 45 5.85 12.85 -4.63
N LEU A 46 5.72 12.72 -3.31
CA LEU A 46 4.54 13.09 -2.55
C LEU A 46 4.29 14.60 -2.58
N LEU A 47 5.33 15.44 -2.50
CA LEU A 47 5.20 16.90 -2.61
C LEU A 47 4.69 17.35 -3.99
N ARG A 48 5.03 16.60 -5.05
CA ARG A 48 4.57 16.91 -6.41
C ARG A 48 3.14 16.45 -6.67
N GLU A 49 2.69 15.40 -5.99
CA GLU A 49 1.38 14.77 -6.19
C GLU A 49 0.50 15.00 -4.95
N PRO A 50 -0.11 16.19 -4.80
CA PRO A 50 -0.78 16.57 -3.56
C PRO A 50 -2.11 15.84 -3.31
N LYS A 51 -2.62 15.05 -4.29
CA LYS A 51 -3.90 14.33 -4.19
C LYS A 51 -3.75 12.90 -4.69
N LEU A 52 -3.87 11.92 -3.78
CA LEU A 52 -3.54 10.52 -4.03
C LEU A 52 -4.63 9.55 -3.59
N ALA A 53 -4.97 8.58 -4.46
CA ALA A 53 -5.68 7.37 -4.10
C ALA A 53 -4.68 6.25 -3.83
N VAL A 54 -4.64 5.73 -2.61
CA VAL A 54 -3.78 4.60 -2.25
C VAL A 54 -4.56 3.30 -2.42
N ALA A 55 -4.11 2.41 -3.32
CA ALA A 55 -4.58 1.04 -3.38
C ALA A 55 -4.08 0.29 -2.13
N PHE A 56 -4.94 0.23 -1.13
CA PHE A 56 -4.60 -0.12 0.23
C PHE A 56 -4.94 -1.58 0.53
N SER A 57 -3.96 -2.36 0.96
CA SER A 57 -4.12 -3.78 1.28
C SER A 57 -4.15 -4.08 2.78
N GLY A 58 -3.96 -3.08 3.64
CA GLY A 58 -3.78 -3.29 5.08
C GLY A 58 -2.41 -3.87 5.47
N GLY A 59 -1.49 -4.05 4.51
CA GLY A 59 -0.13 -4.49 4.77
C GLY A 59 0.85 -3.34 4.99
N CYS A 60 2.05 -3.64 5.57
CA CYS A 60 3.03 -2.64 5.97
C CYS A 60 3.50 -1.71 4.83
N ASP A 61 3.62 -2.19 3.59
CA ASP A 61 4.07 -1.36 2.46
C ASP A 61 3.04 -0.27 2.14
N SER A 62 1.78 -0.65 2.00
CA SER A 62 0.71 0.31 1.73
C SER A 62 0.41 1.20 2.95
N ALA A 63 0.64 0.72 4.18
CA ALA A 63 0.54 1.51 5.40
C ALA A 63 1.62 2.60 5.45
N LEU A 64 2.88 2.27 5.09
CA LEU A 64 3.94 3.27 4.98
C LEU A 64 3.58 4.36 3.97
N LEU A 65 3.12 3.97 2.79
CA LEU A 65 2.75 4.93 1.75
C LEU A 65 1.62 5.86 2.22
N LEU A 66 0.62 5.31 2.93
CA LEU A 66 -0.49 6.06 3.48
C LEU A 66 -0.03 7.06 4.56
N ALA A 67 0.83 6.61 5.49
CA ALA A 67 1.39 7.43 6.56
C ALA A 67 2.29 8.54 6.00
N ALA A 68 3.15 8.22 5.03
CA ALA A 68 4.03 9.18 4.38
C ALA A 68 3.24 10.25 3.61
N ALA A 69 2.20 9.87 2.87
CA ALA A 69 1.34 10.81 2.16
C ALA A 69 0.60 11.75 3.12
N LYS A 70 0.09 11.22 4.24
CA LYS A 70 -0.54 12.04 5.30
C LYS A 70 0.44 13.05 5.89
N LEU A 71 1.68 12.63 6.20
CA LEU A 71 2.73 13.52 6.73
C LEU A 71 3.18 14.57 5.73
N ALA A 72 3.23 14.24 4.44
CA ALA A 72 3.55 15.19 3.38
C ALA A 72 2.42 16.22 3.13
N GLY A 73 1.29 16.09 3.83
CA GLY A 73 0.14 16.99 3.65
C GLY A 73 -0.69 16.71 2.41
N CYS A 74 -0.57 15.51 1.80
CA CYS A 74 -1.38 15.14 0.66
C CYS A 74 -2.86 14.98 1.05
N GLU A 75 -3.77 15.36 0.17
CA GLU A 75 -5.15 14.88 0.20
C GLU A 75 -5.11 13.39 -0.18
N VAL A 76 -5.20 12.50 0.80
CA VAL A 76 -5.04 11.07 0.61
C VAL A 76 -6.29 10.31 1.00
N HIS A 77 -6.65 9.31 0.17
CA HIS A 77 -7.78 8.41 0.41
C HIS A 77 -7.35 6.97 0.15
N ALA A 78 -7.65 6.08 1.08
CA ALA A 78 -7.36 4.66 0.97
C ALA A 78 -8.51 3.90 0.31
N TYR A 79 -8.21 3.04 -0.66
CA TYR A 79 -9.18 2.17 -1.34
C TYR A 79 -8.77 0.72 -1.17
N LEU A 80 -9.58 -0.07 -0.47
CA LEU A 80 -9.41 -1.51 -0.30
C LEU A 80 -10.47 -2.24 -1.10
N VAL A 81 -10.05 -3.11 -2.01
CA VAL A 81 -10.97 -4.03 -2.70
C VAL A 81 -11.01 -5.34 -1.93
N LYS A 82 -12.14 -5.60 -1.26
CA LYS A 82 -12.39 -6.86 -0.54
C LYS A 82 -12.96 -7.89 -1.50
N THR A 83 -12.30 -9.04 -1.57
CA THR A 83 -12.72 -10.20 -2.35
C THR A 83 -12.67 -11.47 -1.49
N ALA A 84 -13.21 -12.57 -1.99
CA ALA A 84 -13.10 -13.89 -1.34
C ALA A 84 -11.64 -14.40 -1.22
N PHE A 85 -10.68 -13.79 -1.92
CA PHE A 85 -9.27 -14.20 -1.88
C PHE A 85 -8.49 -13.63 -0.69
N GLN A 86 -9.08 -12.70 0.07
CA GLN A 86 -8.45 -12.13 1.26
C GLN A 86 -9.15 -12.61 2.53
N PRO A 87 -8.40 -13.01 3.56
CA PRO A 87 -8.96 -13.32 4.86
C PRO A 87 -9.56 -12.07 5.51
N ASP A 88 -10.54 -12.26 6.40
CA ASP A 88 -11.27 -11.15 7.00
C ASP A 88 -10.41 -10.26 7.89
N PHE A 89 -9.41 -10.84 8.56
CA PHE A 89 -8.50 -10.08 9.42
C PHE A 89 -7.72 -8.99 8.65
N GLU A 90 -7.48 -9.14 7.34
CA GLU A 90 -6.82 -8.09 6.53
C GLU A 90 -7.70 -6.84 6.39
N LEU A 91 -9.01 -7.01 6.37
CA LEU A 91 -9.95 -5.89 6.36
C LEU A 91 -9.97 -5.16 7.71
N ASP A 92 -9.93 -5.91 8.82
CA ASP A 92 -9.90 -5.33 10.16
C ASP A 92 -8.58 -4.58 10.41
N ASP A 93 -7.46 -5.14 9.98
CA ASP A 93 -6.15 -4.47 10.02
C ASP A 93 -6.15 -3.19 9.20
N ALA A 94 -6.72 -3.22 7.99
CA ALA A 94 -6.81 -2.05 7.12
C ALA A 94 -7.66 -0.92 7.77
N ARG A 95 -8.77 -1.27 8.39
CA ARG A 95 -9.61 -0.31 9.14
C ARG A 95 -8.86 0.28 10.32
N ALA A 96 -8.14 -0.55 11.07
CA ALA A 96 -7.35 -0.09 12.21
C ALA A 96 -6.26 0.90 11.81
N VAL A 97 -5.50 0.60 10.75
CA VAL A 97 -4.45 1.49 10.23
C VAL A 97 -5.05 2.80 9.70
N ALA A 98 -6.11 2.75 8.90
CA ALA A 98 -6.74 3.95 8.36
C ALA A 98 -7.28 4.86 9.48
N ALA A 99 -7.89 4.26 10.52
CA ALA A 99 -8.37 4.99 11.69
C ALA A 99 -7.21 5.60 12.52
N ALA A 100 -6.10 4.86 12.70
CA ALA A 100 -4.93 5.34 13.43
C ALA A 100 -4.26 6.54 12.75
N LEU A 101 -4.32 6.60 11.42
CA LEU A 101 -3.77 7.70 10.62
C LEU A 101 -4.79 8.82 10.34
N ASP A 102 -6.04 8.67 10.77
CA ASP A 102 -7.13 9.57 10.42
C ASP A 102 -7.19 9.81 8.89
N VAL A 103 -7.23 8.72 8.13
CA VAL A 103 -7.34 8.72 6.67
C VAL A 103 -8.63 8.05 6.25
N PRO A 104 -9.42 8.65 5.33
CA PRO A 104 -10.62 8.03 4.82
C PRO A 104 -10.32 6.69 4.13
N LEU A 105 -11.14 5.67 4.39
CA LEU A 105 -11.05 4.35 3.77
C LEU A 105 -12.35 3.99 3.08
N THR A 106 -12.29 3.76 1.77
CA THR A 106 -13.39 3.15 1.01
C THR A 106 -13.12 1.67 0.82
N VAL A 107 -14.03 0.83 1.31
CA VAL A 107 -14.02 -0.62 1.08
C VAL A 107 -14.93 -0.92 -0.12
N VAL A 108 -14.36 -1.45 -1.17
CA VAL A 108 -15.07 -1.87 -2.39
C VAL A 108 -15.25 -3.39 -2.34
N GLU A 109 -16.47 -3.84 -2.11
CA GLU A 109 -16.81 -5.26 -2.20
C GLU A 109 -16.82 -5.67 -3.69
N ALA A 110 -16.04 -6.70 -4.03
CA ALA A 110 -15.93 -7.16 -5.40
C ALA A 110 -15.98 -8.69 -5.50
N ASP A 111 -16.92 -9.18 -6.29
CA ASP A 111 -17.11 -10.62 -6.49
C ASP A 111 -16.10 -11.18 -7.50
N VAL A 112 -14.97 -11.63 -6.96
CA VAL A 112 -13.92 -12.29 -7.75
C VAL A 112 -14.34 -13.71 -8.18
N LEU A 113 -15.27 -14.36 -7.46
CA LEU A 113 -15.73 -15.70 -7.79
C LEU A 113 -16.66 -15.70 -9.01
N ALA A 114 -17.29 -14.58 -9.31
CA ALA A 114 -18.02 -14.39 -10.58
C ALA A 114 -17.10 -14.20 -11.79
N GLN A 115 -15.78 -14.07 -11.60
CA GLN A 115 -14.81 -13.87 -12.68
C GLN A 115 -14.26 -15.23 -13.16
N GLU A 116 -14.94 -15.86 -14.12
CA GLU A 116 -14.59 -17.20 -14.64
C GLU A 116 -13.11 -17.33 -15.03
N ALA A 117 -12.56 -16.33 -15.75
CA ALA A 117 -11.17 -16.33 -16.19
C ALA A 117 -10.17 -16.34 -15.03
N ILE A 118 -10.51 -15.73 -13.88
CA ILE A 118 -9.68 -15.74 -12.67
C ILE A 118 -9.85 -17.07 -11.95
N CYS A 119 -11.10 -17.54 -11.83
CA CYS A 119 -11.44 -18.76 -11.10
C CYS A 119 -10.99 -20.04 -11.81
N ALA A 120 -10.77 -20.00 -13.12
CA ALA A 120 -10.11 -21.10 -13.85
C ALA A 120 -8.65 -21.30 -13.42
N ASN A 121 -8.10 -20.42 -12.61
CA ASN A 121 -6.77 -20.49 -12.01
C ASN A 121 -5.61 -20.74 -13.00
N PRO A 122 -5.55 -19.96 -14.11
CA PRO A 122 -4.47 -20.09 -15.08
C PRO A 122 -3.13 -19.60 -14.52
N ALA A 123 -2.04 -19.84 -15.24
CA ALA A 123 -0.70 -19.42 -14.85
C ALA A 123 -0.59 -17.89 -14.63
N ASP A 124 -1.35 -17.11 -15.37
CA ASP A 124 -1.43 -15.64 -15.30
C ASP A 124 -2.57 -15.13 -14.39
N ARG A 125 -3.18 -16.00 -13.56
CA ARG A 125 -4.26 -15.61 -12.62
C ARG A 125 -3.95 -14.33 -11.85
N CYS A 126 -2.70 -14.17 -11.34
CA CYS A 126 -2.33 -12.99 -10.56
C CYS A 126 -2.39 -11.70 -11.39
N TYR A 127 -2.09 -11.77 -12.70
CA TYR A 127 -2.27 -10.64 -13.60
C TYR A 127 -3.76 -10.33 -13.81
N LEU A 128 -4.57 -11.33 -14.11
CA LEU A 128 -6.02 -11.16 -14.30
C LEU A 128 -6.70 -10.59 -13.05
N CYS A 129 -6.36 -11.14 -11.88
CA CYS A 129 -6.87 -10.69 -10.59
C CYS A 129 -6.48 -9.23 -10.30
N LYS A 130 -5.22 -8.85 -10.52
CA LYS A 130 -4.78 -7.46 -10.34
C LYS A 130 -5.46 -6.49 -11.30
N ARG A 131 -5.65 -6.88 -12.57
CA ARG A 131 -6.43 -6.04 -13.51
C ARG A 131 -7.83 -5.77 -13.00
N PHE A 132 -8.51 -6.81 -12.51
CA PHE A 132 -9.84 -6.69 -11.92
C PHE A 132 -9.84 -5.76 -10.71
N ILE A 133 -8.97 -6.01 -9.71
CA ILE A 133 -8.86 -5.20 -8.50
C ILE A 133 -8.55 -3.73 -8.81
N PHE A 134 -7.55 -3.45 -9.65
CA PHE A 134 -7.21 -2.07 -10.00
C PHE A 134 -8.26 -1.38 -10.87
N GLY A 135 -9.06 -2.13 -11.62
CA GLY A 135 -10.25 -1.62 -12.28
C GLY A 135 -11.27 -1.09 -11.27
N GLU A 136 -11.53 -1.83 -10.19
CA GLU A 136 -12.45 -1.44 -9.13
C GLU A 136 -11.91 -0.25 -8.31
N VAL A 137 -10.61 -0.26 -7.95
CA VAL A 137 -9.95 0.89 -7.31
C VAL A 137 -10.11 2.15 -8.15
N ARG A 138 -9.81 2.06 -9.45
CA ARG A 138 -9.91 3.20 -10.37
C ARG A 138 -11.32 3.76 -10.45
N ARG A 139 -12.31 2.87 -10.54
CA ARG A 139 -13.72 3.28 -10.61
C ARG A 139 -14.14 4.02 -9.35
N ALA A 140 -13.79 3.49 -8.16
CA ALA A 140 -14.12 4.12 -6.88
C ALA A 140 -13.35 5.45 -6.69
N ALA A 141 -12.05 5.46 -6.92
CA ALA A 141 -11.21 6.65 -6.80
C ALA A 141 -11.68 7.79 -7.74
N ALA A 142 -12.01 7.46 -9.00
CA ALA A 142 -12.51 8.46 -9.96
C ALA A 142 -13.85 9.05 -9.53
N ALA A 143 -14.74 8.27 -8.91
CA ALA A 143 -16.03 8.77 -8.39
C ALA A 143 -15.82 9.80 -7.27
N ASP A 144 -14.74 9.66 -6.48
CA ASP A 144 -14.35 10.57 -5.41
C ASP A 144 -13.41 11.69 -5.90
N GLY A 145 -13.12 11.75 -7.20
CA GLY A 145 -12.27 12.79 -7.81
C GLY A 145 -10.77 12.58 -7.63
N PHE A 146 -10.32 11.35 -7.36
CA PHE A 146 -8.91 10.97 -7.30
C PHE A 146 -8.47 10.35 -8.63
N MET A 147 -7.50 10.96 -9.30
CA MET A 147 -7.02 10.53 -10.61
C MET A 147 -5.67 9.79 -10.55
N VAL A 148 -4.84 10.08 -9.54
CA VAL A 148 -3.54 9.45 -9.34
C VAL A 148 -3.70 8.30 -8.36
N ILE A 149 -3.43 7.08 -8.85
CA ILE A 149 -3.50 5.86 -8.04
C ILE A 149 -2.08 5.37 -7.77
N VAL A 150 -1.78 5.12 -6.50
CA VAL A 150 -0.50 4.59 -6.05
C VAL A 150 -0.66 3.27 -5.31
N ASP A 151 0.37 2.42 -5.33
CA ASP A 151 0.40 1.17 -4.59
C ASP A 151 1.67 1.00 -3.75
N GLY A 152 1.62 0.07 -2.79
CA GLY A 152 2.72 -0.23 -1.89
C GLY A 152 3.79 -1.17 -2.45
N THR A 153 3.92 -1.35 -3.76
CA THR A 153 4.99 -2.18 -4.34
C THR A 153 6.35 -1.56 -4.02
N ASN A 154 7.26 -2.34 -3.42
CA ASN A 154 8.58 -1.90 -2.98
C ASN A 154 9.72 -2.41 -3.89
N ALA A 155 10.97 -2.02 -3.63
CA ALA A 155 12.12 -2.34 -4.48
C ALA A 155 12.52 -3.83 -4.46
N THR A 156 12.16 -4.58 -3.41
CA THR A 156 12.44 -6.02 -3.32
C THR A 156 11.45 -6.88 -4.09
N ASP A 157 10.35 -6.30 -4.59
CA ASP A 157 9.39 -7.01 -5.41
C ASP A 157 9.95 -7.23 -6.82
N ASP A 158 10.12 -8.49 -7.22
CA ASP A 158 10.71 -8.86 -8.50
C ASP A 158 9.66 -8.87 -9.62
N PRO A 159 9.80 -8.00 -10.65
CA PRO A 159 8.88 -7.93 -11.78
C PRO A 159 8.85 -9.22 -12.62
N GLU A 160 9.98 -9.94 -12.72
CA GLU A 160 10.08 -11.17 -13.51
C GLU A 160 9.29 -12.31 -12.87
N ARG A 161 9.19 -12.30 -11.54
CA ARG A 161 8.46 -13.31 -10.75
C ARG A 161 7.00 -12.97 -10.50
N ARG A 162 6.58 -11.72 -10.80
CA ARG A 162 5.24 -11.24 -10.46
C ARG A 162 4.49 -10.73 -11.69
N PRO A 163 3.68 -11.58 -12.33
CA PRO A 163 2.87 -11.18 -13.50
C PRO A 163 1.99 -9.95 -13.28
N GLY A 164 1.67 -9.65 -12.01
CA GLY A 164 0.88 -8.49 -11.63
C GLY A 164 1.51 -7.13 -11.94
N PHE A 165 2.83 -7.01 -12.16
CA PHE A 165 3.46 -5.75 -12.56
C PHE A 165 2.95 -5.23 -13.90
N LYS A 166 2.65 -6.13 -14.84
CA LYS A 166 2.04 -5.77 -16.12
C LYS A 166 0.68 -5.11 -15.91
N ALA A 167 -0.13 -5.64 -14.99
CA ALA A 167 -1.44 -5.06 -14.66
C ALA A 167 -1.33 -3.66 -14.04
N LEU A 168 -0.32 -3.42 -13.18
CA LEU A 168 -0.06 -2.09 -12.62
C LEU A 168 0.26 -1.08 -13.71
N ALA A 169 1.18 -1.44 -14.62
CA ALA A 169 1.58 -0.57 -15.73
C ALA A 169 0.39 -0.24 -16.66
N GLU A 170 -0.40 -1.24 -17.06
CA GLU A 170 -1.60 -1.07 -17.88
C GLU A 170 -2.66 -0.21 -17.18
N ALA A 171 -2.77 -0.34 -15.86
CA ALA A 171 -3.67 0.48 -15.06
C ALA A 171 -3.13 1.89 -14.78
N GLY A 172 -1.91 2.25 -15.16
CA GLY A 172 -1.29 3.54 -14.86
C GLY A 172 -1.09 3.76 -13.36
N VAL A 173 -0.94 2.69 -12.58
CA VAL A 173 -0.67 2.75 -11.13
C VAL A 173 0.80 3.03 -10.92
N VAL A 174 1.10 3.96 -10.04
CA VAL A 174 2.47 4.32 -9.68
C VAL A 174 2.86 3.60 -8.40
N SER A 175 4.10 3.13 -8.31
CA SER A 175 4.68 2.48 -7.12
C SER A 175 5.79 3.38 -6.54
N PRO A 176 5.44 4.39 -5.69
CA PRO A 176 6.41 5.38 -5.21
C PRO A 176 7.53 4.77 -4.37
N LEU A 177 7.22 3.78 -3.50
CA LEU A 177 8.23 3.10 -2.70
C LEU A 177 9.29 2.41 -3.56
N ARG A 178 8.84 1.74 -4.65
CA ARG A 178 9.74 1.11 -5.61
C ARG A 178 10.60 2.13 -6.35
N ARG A 179 10.00 3.25 -6.77
CA ARG A 179 10.73 4.34 -7.44
C ARG A 179 11.80 4.96 -6.55
N ALA A 180 11.49 5.09 -5.25
CA ALA A 180 12.43 5.56 -4.25
C ALA A 180 13.49 4.53 -3.85
N GLY A 181 13.49 3.32 -4.43
CA GLY A 181 14.45 2.27 -4.09
C GLY A 181 14.22 1.63 -2.71
N MET A 182 13.10 1.90 -2.07
CA MET A 182 12.83 1.39 -0.72
C MET A 182 12.64 -0.13 -0.72
N THR A 183 13.51 -0.80 0.01
CA THR A 183 13.43 -2.25 0.25
C THR A 183 12.37 -2.57 1.31
N LYS A 184 11.99 -3.85 1.44
CA LYS A 184 11.09 -4.29 2.51
C LYS A 184 11.63 -4.00 3.91
N ALA A 185 12.94 -4.07 4.10
CA ALA A 185 13.60 -3.73 5.36
C ALA A 185 13.44 -2.23 5.67
N ASN A 186 13.75 -1.36 4.70
CA ASN A 186 13.55 0.08 4.84
C ASN A 186 12.09 0.43 5.16
N VAL A 187 11.13 -0.18 4.45
CA VAL A 187 9.70 0.02 4.71
C VAL A 187 9.34 -0.25 6.16
N ARG A 188 9.78 -1.39 6.71
CA ARG A 188 9.49 -1.77 8.09
C ARG A 188 10.13 -0.83 9.10
N HIS A 189 11.40 -0.47 8.88
CA HIS A 189 12.15 0.43 9.75
C HIS A 189 11.49 1.83 9.80
N VAL A 190 11.25 2.43 8.65
CA VAL A 190 10.60 3.75 8.58
C VAL A 190 9.21 3.72 9.18
N LEU A 191 8.43 2.67 8.93
CA LEU A 191 7.08 2.55 9.47
C LEU A 191 7.08 2.46 11.00
N ALA A 192 8.04 1.73 11.60
CA ALA A 192 8.20 1.67 13.05
C ALA A 192 8.55 3.05 13.65
N SER A 193 9.43 3.82 13.01
CA SER A 193 9.75 5.19 13.42
C SER A 193 8.55 6.13 13.31
N LEU A 194 7.69 5.93 12.29
CA LEU A 194 6.46 6.70 12.14
C LEU A 194 5.43 6.36 13.21
N GLU A 195 5.34 5.12 13.66
CA GLU A 195 4.48 4.73 14.80
C GLU A 195 4.82 5.55 16.04
N GLU A 196 6.11 5.67 16.38
CA GLU A 196 6.57 6.51 17.50
C GLU A 196 6.22 7.99 17.28
N ARG A 197 6.45 8.50 16.08
CA ARG A 197 6.20 9.91 15.75
C ARG A 197 4.70 10.27 15.83
N PHE A 198 3.80 9.37 15.42
CA PHE A 198 2.36 9.54 15.57
C PHE A 198 1.88 9.28 17.02
N GLY A 199 2.76 8.89 17.93
CA GLY A 199 2.42 8.51 19.30
C GLY A 199 1.57 7.24 19.37
N LEU A 200 1.72 6.36 18.38
CA LEU A 200 1.04 5.09 18.29
C LEU A 200 1.81 3.98 19.02
N SER A 201 1.13 2.91 19.40
CA SER A 201 1.79 1.71 19.92
C SER A 201 2.59 1.01 18.81
N SER A 202 3.69 0.35 19.20
CA SER A 202 4.49 -0.46 18.26
C SER A 202 3.61 -1.50 17.54
N GLY A 203 3.72 -1.55 16.22
CA GLY A 203 2.93 -2.44 15.36
C GLY A 203 1.56 -1.91 14.96
N ALA A 204 1.14 -0.73 15.43
CA ALA A 204 -0.16 -0.14 15.09
C ALA A 204 -0.34 0.12 13.59
N LEU A 205 0.76 0.42 12.87
CA LEU A 205 0.80 0.58 11.42
C LEU A 205 1.33 -0.66 10.70
N MET A 206 1.31 -1.82 11.36
CA MET A 206 1.71 -3.11 10.78
C MET A 206 3.21 -3.24 10.48
N SER A 207 4.09 -2.45 11.11
CA SER A 207 5.55 -2.51 10.90
C SER A 207 6.13 -3.91 11.11
N ALA A 208 5.64 -4.65 12.10
CA ALA A 208 6.06 -6.01 12.43
C ALA A 208 5.20 -7.12 11.79
N LYS A 209 4.10 -6.78 11.08
CA LYS A 209 3.18 -7.77 10.50
C LYS A 209 3.89 -8.62 9.45
N PRO A 210 3.84 -9.97 9.53
CA PRO A 210 4.33 -10.84 8.46
C PRO A 210 3.47 -10.67 7.20
N SER A 211 4.09 -10.88 6.02
CA SER A 211 3.34 -10.91 4.76
C SER A 211 2.44 -12.14 4.73
N PHE A 212 1.18 -11.93 4.37
CA PHE A 212 0.22 -13.00 4.18
C PHE A 212 -0.14 -13.10 2.68
N PRO A 213 -0.02 -14.28 2.05
CA PRO A 213 -0.41 -14.44 0.66
C PRO A 213 -1.93 -14.50 0.52
N CYS A 214 -2.47 -14.19 -0.67
CA CYS A 214 -3.89 -14.37 -0.93
C CYS A 214 -4.27 -15.86 -0.86
N LEU A 215 -5.48 -16.18 -0.41
CA LEU A 215 -5.96 -17.55 -0.22
C LEU A 215 -5.88 -18.38 -1.51
N ALA A 216 -6.06 -17.76 -2.67
CA ALA A 216 -6.00 -18.43 -3.96
C ALA A 216 -4.63 -19.06 -4.30
N VAL A 217 -3.53 -18.70 -3.60
CA VAL A 217 -2.22 -19.34 -3.84
C VAL A 217 -2.16 -20.77 -3.32
N TYR A 218 -3.06 -21.15 -2.42
CA TYR A 218 -3.14 -22.50 -1.88
C TYR A 218 -3.93 -23.46 -2.76
N VAL A 219 -4.61 -22.95 -3.80
CA VAL A 219 -5.29 -23.79 -4.80
C VAL A 219 -4.31 -24.14 -5.91
N PRO A 220 -4.08 -25.43 -6.22
CA PRO A 220 -3.17 -25.83 -7.29
C PRO A 220 -3.52 -25.19 -8.63
N GLN A 221 -2.48 -24.79 -9.39
CA GLN A 221 -2.67 -24.16 -10.69
C GLN A 221 -3.48 -25.06 -11.64
N GLY A 222 -4.49 -24.49 -12.30
CA GLY A 222 -5.38 -25.22 -13.20
C GLY A 222 -6.58 -25.88 -12.51
N GLU A 223 -6.60 -25.92 -11.18
CA GLU A 223 -7.80 -26.31 -10.43
C GLU A 223 -8.70 -25.10 -10.23
N SER A 224 -10.01 -25.28 -10.43
CA SER A 224 -10.98 -24.20 -10.28
C SER A 224 -11.05 -23.68 -8.85
N ILE A 225 -10.96 -22.36 -8.71
CA ILE A 225 -11.13 -21.68 -7.43
C ILE A 225 -12.62 -21.53 -7.13
N THR A 226 -13.03 -22.05 -5.99
CA THR A 226 -14.39 -21.96 -5.48
C THR A 226 -14.38 -21.49 -4.04
N GLU A 227 -15.52 -21.10 -3.49
CA GLU A 227 -15.61 -20.77 -2.07
C GLU A 227 -15.13 -21.93 -1.17
N ALA A 228 -15.41 -23.17 -1.56
CA ALA A 228 -14.99 -24.35 -0.81
C ALA A 228 -13.47 -24.58 -0.83
N SER A 229 -12.78 -24.24 -1.94
CA SER A 229 -11.33 -24.39 -2.06
C SER A 229 -10.52 -23.29 -1.35
N LEU A 230 -11.19 -22.24 -0.87
CA LEU A 230 -10.57 -21.12 -0.12
C LEU A 230 -10.66 -21.28 1.39
N ARG A 231 -11.30 -22.33 1.88
CA ARG A 231 -11.47 -22.67 3.31
C ARG A 231 -10.38 -23.67 3.78
#